data_981b3b73bcdbb729f4f99b7c1872f095
#
_entry.id   981b3b73bcdbb729f4f99b7c1872f095
#
_cell.length_a   1.000
_cell.length_b   1.000
_cell.length_c   1.000
_cell.angle_alpha   90.00
_cell.angle_beta   90.00
_cell.angle_gamma   90.00
#
_symmetry.space_group_name_H-M   'P 1'
#
loop_
_entity.id
_entity.type
_entity.pdbx_description
1 polymer ?
#
loop_
_entity_poly.entity_id
_entity_poly.type
_entity_poly.pdbx_seq_one_letter_code
_entity_poly.pdbx_strand_id
1 'polypeptide(L)'
;MGAGLERIRQAMADYLNGKGVRAITAWPDAPRAEGEEPVVVVSLRGCRAGPAGFQNYLGERFDEASGRWEERYGKRAELTFGLDIYAPEQGGGEGVQKAFDALAGALLLGGPDGMDLREFSCGATVWDAQRRRLRRPVEAVCAAWLCAAADAGGGFVDFELRGVLKT
;
A
#
# COMPACT_ATOMS: atom_id res chain seq x y z
N MET A 1 -18.45 -4.71 1.04
CA MET A 1 -17.50 -4.15 2.02
C MET A 1 -16.10 -4.58 1.65
N GLY A 2 -15.33 -3.69 1.12
CA GLY A 2 -13.90 -3.90 0.88
C GLY A 2 -13.14 -3.88 2.18
N ALA A 3 -13.19 -4.98 2.90
CA ALA A 3 -12.42 -5.13 4.11
C ALA A 3 -11.01 -5.61 3.80
N GLY A 4 -10.09 -5.43 4.70
CA GLY A 4 -8.77 -6.03 4.63
C GLY A 4 -7.87 -5.50 3.51
N LEU A 5 -7.67 -6.29 2.47
CA LEU A 5 -6.70 -6.00 1.40
C LEU A 5 -7.04 -4.73 0.60
N GLU A 6 -8.31 -4.42 0.44
CA GLU A 6 -8.74 -3.19 -0.24
C GLU A 6 -8.36 -1.94 0.57
N ARG A 7 -8.49 -1.99 1.89
CA ARG A 7 -8.05 -0.90 2.77
C ARG A 7 -6.53 -0.70 2.74
N ILE A 8 -5.77 -1.79 2.57
CA ILE A 8 -4.31 -1.72 2.42
C ILE A 8 -3.95 -0.93 1.16
N ARG A 9 -4.59 -1.26 0.05
CA ARG A 9 -4.39 -0.55 -1.23
C ARG A 9 -4.77 0.93 -1.10
N GLN A 10 -5.92 1.21 -0.50
CA GLN A 10 -6.38 2.58 -0.28
C GLN A 10 -5.45 3.35 0.66
N ALA A 11 -4.94 2.73 1.71
CA ALA A 11 -4.00 3.35 2.63
C ALA A 11 -2.71 3.80 1.93
N MET A 12 -2.20 3.00 1.00
CA MET A 12 -1.04 3.40 0.18
C MET A 12 -1.37 4.60 -0.71
N ALA A 13 -2.52 4.59 -1.38
CA ALA A 13 -2.94 5.70 -2.22
C ALA A 13 -3.13 6.99 -1.40
N ASP A 14 -3.76 6.91 -0.25
CA ASP A 14 -3.96 8.05 0.66
C ASP A 14 -2.63 8.61 1.17
N TYR A 15 -1.69 7.74 1.53
CA TYR A 15 -0.34 8.14 1.93
C TYR A 15 0.35 8.93 0.82
N LEU A 16 0.34 8.41 -0.40
CA LEU A 16 0.97 9.08 -1.55
C LEU A 16 0.31 10.42 -1.85
N ASN A 17 -1.01 10.49 -1.86
CA ASN A 17 -1.73 11.74 -2.04
C ASN A 17 -1.39 12.77 -0.95
N GLY A 18 -1.25 12.32 0.29
CA GLY A 18 -0.81 13.15 1.40
C GLY A 18 0.63 13.68 1.27
N LYS A 19 1.46 13.02 0.46
CA LYS A 19 2.82 13.45 0.12
C LYS A 19 2.93 14.25 -1.18
N GLY A 20 1.80 14.61 -1.77
CA GLY A 20 1.75 15.37 -3.01
C GLY A 20 1.93 14.52 -4.29
N VAL A 21 1.89 13.21 -4.17
CA VAL A 21 1.92 12.30 -5.31
C VAL A 21 0.49 11.92 -5.68
N ARG A 22 0.06 12.26 -6.89
CA ARG A 22 -1.28 11.89 -7.35
C ARG A 22 -1.39 10.38 -7.52
N ALA A 23 -2.20 9.75 -6.69
CA ALA A 23 -2.38 8.30 -6.67
C ALA A 23 -3.86 7.92 -6.72
N ILE A 24 -4.17 6.89 -7.49
CA ILE A 24 -5.50 6.31 -7.63
C ILE A 24 -5.44 4.79 -7.47
N THR A 25 -6.53 4.19 -7.06
CA THR A 25 -6.63 2.73 -6.89
C THR A 25 -7.34 2.04 -8.06
N ALA A 26 -8.03 2.80 -8.88
CA ALA A 26 -8.70 2.31 -10.09
C ALA A 26 -8.74 3.41 -11.13
N TRP A 27 -8.73 3.04 -12.40
CA TRP A 27 -8.96 3.97 -13.48
C TRP A 27 -10.43 4.40 -13.47
N PRO A 28 -10.68 5.72 -13.55
CA PRO A 28 -12.05 6.19 -13.72
C PRO A 28 -12.61 5.76 -15.08
N ASP A 29 -13.86 5.37 -15.10
CA ASP A 29 -14.55 4.95 -16.33
C ASP A 29 -14.79 6.10 -17.32
N ALA A 30 -14.60 7.35 -16.87
CA ALA A 30 -14.87 8.53 -17.69
C ALA A 30 -13.61 9.01 -18.45
N PRO A 31 -13.70 9.30 -19.75
CA PRO A 31 -12.58 9.79 -20.56
C PRO A 31 -11.94 11.10 -20.05
N ARG A 32 -12.66 11.89 -19.26
CA ARG A 32 -12.21 13.16 -18.68
C ARG A 32 -11.23 13.00 -17.53
N ALA A 33 -11.06 11.81 -17.02
CA ALA A 33 -10.05 11.55 -15.99
C ALA A 33 -8.64 11.39 -16.56
N GLU A 34 -8.49 11.41 -17.84
CA GLU A 34 -7.23 11.51 -18.54
C GLU A 34 -6.67 12.93 -18.45
N GLY A 35 -6.39 13.36 -17.19
CA GLY A 35 -5.71 14.63 -16.97
C GLY A 35 -4.35 14.66 -17.65
N GLU A 36 -3.84 15.86 -17.94
CA GLU A 36 -2.51 16.07 -18.52
C GLU A 36 -1.37 15.74 -17.53
N GLU A 37 -1.70 15.42 -16.31
CA GLU A 37 -0.73 15.17 -15.25
C GLU A 37 -0.42 13.68 -15.09
N PRO A 38 0.82 13.34 -14.70
CA PRO A 38 1.16 11.98 -14.33
C PRO A 38 0.33 11.49 -13.14
N VAL A 39 0.03 10.19 -13.14
CA VAL A 39 -0.72 9.55 -12.07
C VAL A 39 -0.07 8.22 -11.71
N VAL A 40 -0.07 7.89 -10.44
CA VAL A 40 0.36 6.59 -9.91
C VAL A 40 -0.89 5.73 -9.68
N VAL A 41 -0.93 4.58 -10.33
CA VAL A 41 -2.00 3.60 -10.11
C VAL A 41 -1.52 2.58 -9.09
N VAL A 42 -2.20 2.54 -7.96
CA VAL A 42 -1.86 1.66 -6.85
C VAL A 42 -2.63 0.36 -6.98
N SER A 43 -1.89 -0.74 -7.01
CA SER A 43 -2.43 -2.10 -6.95
C SER A 43 -1.71 -2.90 -5.88
N LEU A 44 -2.37 -3.88 -5.32
CA LEU A 44 -1.73 -4.87 -4.45
C LEU A 44 -1.51 -6.14 -5.29
N ARG A 45 -0.26 -6.37 -5.66
CA ARG A 45 0.13 -7.49 -6.53
C ARG A 45 0.30 -8.79 -5.79
N GLY A 46 0.65 -8.71 -4.52
CA GLY A 46 0.88 -9.87 -3.72
C GLY A 46 0.81 -9.58 -2.23
N CYS A 47 0.39 -10.58 -1.50
CA CYS A 47 0.43 -10.59 -0.05
C CYS A 47 0.90 -11.97 0.40
N ARG A 48 2.04 -12.00 1.09
CA ARG A 48 2.58 -13.22 1.66
C ARG A 48 2.60 -13.08 3.17
N ALA A 49 1.83 -13.91 3.86
CA ALA A 49 1.75 -13.89 5.31
C ALA A 49 2.27 -15.21 5.88
N GLY A 50 3.10 -15.13 6.89
CA GLY A 50 3.69 -16.27 7.56
C GLY A 50 3.73 -16.08 9.06
N PRO A 51 4.02 -17.15 9.83
CA PRO A 51 4.11 -17.07 11.28
C PRO A 51 5.24 -16.12 11.69
N ALA A 52 4.93 -15.27 12.66
CA ALA A 52 5.89 -14.28 13.19
C ALA A 52 6.59 -14.77 14.44
N GLY A 53 6.07 -15.82 15.05
CA GLY A 53 6.57 -16.41 16.28
C GLY A 53 5.84 -17.70 16.57
N PHE A 54 5.98 -18.19 17.79
CA PHE A 54 5.34 -19.42 18.21
C PHE A 54 3.81 -19.27 18.20
N GLN A 55 3.13 -20.11 17.43
CA GLN A 55 1.66 -20.13 17.28
C GLN A 55 1.03 -18.76 16.89
N ASN A 56 1.75 -17.96 16.12
CA ASN A 56 1.30 -16.62 15.70
C ASN A 56 1.04 -15.64 16.87
N TYR A 57 1.60 -15.89 18.03
CA TYR A 57 1.47 -15.02 19.17
C TYR A 57 2.31 -13.74 18.99
N LEU A 58 1.68 -12.57 19.14
CA LEU A 58 2.29 -11.26 18.93
C LEU A 58 2.51 -10.48 20.24
N GLY A 59 2.14 -11.05 21.37
CA GLY A 59 2.24 -10.40 22.66
C GLY A 59 0.89 -9.97 23.25
N GLU A 60 0.94 -9.22 24.32
CA GLU A 60 -0.23 -8.71 25.02
C GLU A 60 -0.33 -7.19 24.86
N ARG A 61 -1.53 -6.69 24.85
CA ARG A 61 -1.83 -5.26 24.92
C ARG A 61 -2.90 -5.00 25.97
N PHE A 62 -2.72 -3.91 26.72
CA PHE A 62 -3.77 -3.41 27.58
C PHE A 62 -4.78 -2.62 26.76
N ASP A 63 -6.04 -3.05 26.78
CA ASP A 63 -7.14 -2.31 26.16
C ASP A 63 -7.77 -1.38 27.18
N GLU A 64 -7.56 -0.06 26.99
CA GLU A 64 -8.09 0.95 27.87
C GLU A 64 -9.60 1.02 27.90
N ALA A 65 -10.24 0.67 26.79
CA ALA A 65 -11.71 0.70 26.66
C ALA A 65 -12.38 -0.41 27.50
N SER A 66 -11.82 -1.62 27.52
CA SER A 66 -12.33 -2.75 28.29
C SER A 66 -11.66 -2.91 29.66
N GLY A 67 -10.54 -2.23 29.90
CA GLY A 67 -9.72 -2.34 31.12
C GLY A 67 -9.07 -3.72 31.28
N ARG A 68 -8.82 -4.45 30.19
CA ARG A 68 -8.30 -5.80 30.19
C ARG A 68 -7.05 -5.93 29.33
N TRP A 69 -6.21 -6.91 29.68
CA TRP A 69 -5.13 -7.37 28.82
C TRP A 69 -5.70 -8.29 27.75
N GLU A 70 -5.34 -8.00 26.50
CA GLU A 70 -5.72 -8.79 25.35
C GLU A 70 -4.50 -9.45 24.73
N GLU A 71 -4.57 -10.76 24.54
CA GLU A 71 -3.56 -11.47 23.75
C GLU A 71 -3.77 -11.18 22.26
N ARG A 72 -2.67 -10.95 21.56
CA ARG A 72 -2.70 -10.67 20.14
C ARG A 72 -2.07 -11.79 19.36
N TYR A 73 -2.77 -12.18 18.33
CA TYR A 73 -2.33 -13.18 17.38
C TYR A 73 -2.36 -12.58 15.98
N GLY A 74 -1.38 -12.93 15.17
CA GLY A 74 -1.31 -12.45 13.80
C GLY A 74 -0.12 -13.03 13.06
N LYS A 75 0.04 -12.58 11.84
CA LYS A 75 1.10 -13.02 10.96
C LYS A 75 1.94 -11.84 10.49
N ARG A 76 3.22 -12.09 10.33
CA ARG A 76 4.06 -11.17 9.58
C ARG A 76 3.72 -11.28 8.11
N ALA A 77 3.43 -10.16 7.50
CA ALA A 77 3.06 -10.07 6.10
C ALA A 77 4.11 -9.32 5.29
N GLU A 78 4.31 -9.77 4.08
CA GLU A 78 5.01 -9.04 3.03
C GLU A 78 3.99 -8.63 1.98
N LEU A 79 3.87 -7.33 1.74
CA LEU A 79 2.91 -6.74 0.82
C LEU A 79 3.66 -6.20 -0.38
N THR A 80 3.34 -6.69 -1.56
CA THR A 80 3.93 -6.22 -2.81
C THR A 80 2.92 -5.32 -3.53
N PHE A 81 3.24 -4.04 -3.58
CA PHE A 81 2.44 -3.04 -4.29
C PHE A 81 2.94 -2.83 -5.71
N GLY A 82 2.02 -2.67 -6.64
CA GLY A 82 2.29 -2.05 -7.91
C GLY A 82 1.98 -0.55 -7.81
N LEU A 83 2.95 0.27 -8.11
CA LEU A 83 2.85 1.73 -8.10
C LEU A 83 3.18 2.25 -9.50
N ASP A 84 2.44 1.81 -10.49
CA ASP A 84 2.74 2.10 -11.89
C ASP A 84 2.45 3.56 -12.21
N ILE A 85 3.44 4.22 -12.76
CA ILE A 85 3.33 5.63 -13.18
C ILE A 85 2.81 5.66 -14.61
N TYR A 86 1.76 6.43 -14.83
CA TYR A 86 1.24 6.73 -16.17
C TYR A 86 1.34 8.22 -16.42
N ALA A 87 1.83 8.57 -17.58
CA ALA A 87 2.00 9.96 -18.00
C ALA A 87 1.57 10.15 -19.45
N PRO A 88 1.04 11.33 -19.81
CA PRO A 88 0.72 11.62 -21.19
C PRO A 88 1.99 11.64 -22.06
N GLU A 89 1.82 11.27 -23.33
CA GLU A 89 2.93 11.26 -24.31
C GLU A 89 3.58 12.65 -24.49
N GLN A 90 2.79 13.70 -24.37
CA GLN A 90 3.22 15.08 -24.65
C GLN A 90 4.33 15.61 -23.75
N GLY A 91 4.51 15.05 -22.57
CA GLY A 91 5.62 15.38 -21.67
C GLY A 91 6.85 14.49 -21.87
N GLY A 92 6.77 13.49 -22.72
CA GLY A 92 7.82 12.50 -22.93
C GLY A 92 8.24 11.81 -21.63
N GLY A 93 9.46 11.28 -21.61
CA GLY A 93 10.01 10.62 -20.42
C GLY A 93 10.25 11.57 -19.23
N GLU A 94 10.27 12.87 -19.44
CA GLU A 94 10.48 13.85 -18.37
C GLU A 94 9.34 13.87 -17.35
N GLY A 95 8.10 13.80 -17.81
CA GLY A 95 6.93 13.73 -16.92
C GLY A 95 6.92 12.46 -16.06
N VAL A 96 7.28 11.34 -16.65
CA VAL A 96 7.44 10.06 -15.94
C VAL A 96 8.58 10.16 -14.91
N GLN A 97 9.71 10.75 -15.28
CA GLN A 97 10.86 10.88 -14.37
C GLN A 97 10.54 11.78 -13.19
N LYS A 98 9.90 12.91 -13.39
CA LYS A 98 9.47 13.78 -12.30
C LYS A 98 8.50 13.08 -11.35
N ALA A 99 7.55 12.33 -11.90
CA ALA A 99 6.61 11.56 -11.09
C ALA A 99 7.33 10.46 -10.30
N PHE A 100 8.30 9.80 -10.90
CA PHE A 100 9.12 8.82 -10.20
C PHE A 100 9.94 9.45 -9.08
N ASP A 101 10.55 10.61 -9.31
CA ASP A 101 11.33 11.31 -8.29
C ASP A 101 10.45 11.72 -7.10
N ALA A 102 9.24 12.20 -7.36
CA ALA A 102 8.27 12.52 -6.31
C ALA A 102 7.83 11.26 -5.53
N LEU A 103 7.57 10.16 -6.23
CA LEU A 103 7.22 8.89 -5.63
C LEU A 103 8.36 8.34 -4.77
N ALA A 104 9.57 8.34 -5.28
CA ALA A 104 10.76 7.93 -4.56
C ALA A 104 10.98 8.77 -3.29
N GLY A 105 10.82 10.09 -3.39
CA GLY A 105 10.90 10.99 -2.25
C GLY A 105 9.87 10.66 -1.16
N ALA A 106 8.64 10.36 -1.56
CA ALA A 106 7.59 9.95 -0.62
C ALA A 106 7.90 8.61 0.08
N LEU A 107 8.49 7.66 -0.65
CA LEU A 107 8.80 6.33 -0.14
C LEU A 107 10.09 6.29 0.69
N LEU A 108 11.08 7.14 0.39
CA LEU A 108 12.35 7.19 1.14
C LEU A 108 12.17 7.68 2.58
N LEU A 109 11.17 8.48 2.84
CA LEU A 109 10.90 9.07 4.16
C LEU A 109 9.95 8.24 5.02
N GLY A 110 9.46 7.13 4.51
CA GLY A 110 8.56 6.24 5.22
C GLY A 110 7.50 5.62 4.32
N GLY A 111 6.45 5.14 4.93
CA GLY A 111 5.32 4.53 4.25
C GLY A 111 4.01 4.78 5.02
N PRO A 112 2.90 4.22 4.57
CA PRO A 112 1.64 4.29 5.28
C PRO A 112 1.75 3.73 6.70
N ASP A 113 0.92 4.22 7.60
CA ASP A 113 0.86 3.70 8.97
C ASP A 113 0.61 2.19 8.96
N GLY A 114 1.38 1.47 9.75
CA GLY A 114 1.30 0.02 9.83
C GLY A 114 2.08 -0.73 8.75
N MET A 115 2.76 -0.02 7.87
CA MET A 115 3.58 -0.62 6.82
C MET A 115 5.02 -0.09 6.89
N ASP A 116 5.97 -1.00 6.82
CA ASP A 116 7.40 -0.67 6.80
C ASP A 116 7.94 -0.97 5.41
N LEU A 117 8.28 0.08 4.67
CA LEU A 117 8.84 -0.06 3.33
C LEU A 117 10.22 -0.73 3.39
N ARG A 118 10.37 -1.83 2.70
CA ARG A 118 11.62 -2.60 2.64
C ARG A 118 12.44 -2.27 1.42
N GLU A 119 11.78 -2.23 0.27
CA GLU A 119 12.43 -1.94 -1.00
C GLU A 119 11.43 -1.40 -2.01
N PHE A 120 11.91 -0.68 -2.99
CA PHE A 120 11.17 -0.39 -4.20
C PHE A 120 12.08 -0.41 -5.41
N SER A 121 11.52 -0.75 -6.54
CA SER A 121 12.23 -0.85 -7.81
C SER A 121 11.35 -0.34 -8.94
N CYS A 122 11.98 0.05 -10.04
CA CYS A 122 11.25 0.43 -11.23
C CYS A 122 11.82 -0.23 -12.47
N GLY A 123 10.95 -0.48 -13.43
CA GLY A 123 11.32 -0.93 -14.77
C GLY A 123 11.51 0.22 -15.74
N ALA A 124 11.69 -0.11 -16.99
CA ALA A 124 11.80 0.86 -18.08
C ALA A 124 10.44 1.50 -18.39
N THR A 125 10.48 2.73 -18.88
CA THR A 125 9.30 3.39 -19.42
C THR A 125 8.92 2.74 -20.75
N VAL A 126 7.66 2.35 -20.89
CA VAL A 126 7.09 1.71 -22.08
C VAL A 126 5.81 2.43 -22.50
N TRP A 127 5.43 2.26 -23.75
CA TRP A 127 4.16 2.74 -24.25
C TRP A 127 3.04 1.74 -23.95
N ASP A 128 2.01 2.19 -23.24
CA ASP A 128 0.78 1.41 -23.02
C ASP A 128 -0.25 1.79 -24.07
N ALA A 129 -0.40 0.93 -25.08
CA ALA A 129 -1.31 1.16 -26.20
C ALA A 129 -2.79 1.14 -25.78
N GLN A 130 -3.14 0.38 -24.77
CA GLN A 130 -4.51 0.28 -24.27
C GLN A 130 -4.97 1.58 -23.62
N ARG A 131 -4.09 2.20 -22.83
CA ARG A 131 -4.36 3.46 -22.12
C ARG A 131 -3.87 4.69 -22.88
N ARG A 132 -3.09 4.47 -23.94
CA ARG A 132 -2.48 5.53 -24.75
C ARG A 132 -1.66 6.50 -23.90
N ARG A 133 -0.82 5.93 -23.03
CA ARG A 133 0.06 6.66 -22.11
C ARG A 133 1.41 5.99 -21.99
N LEU A 134 2.40 6.77 -21.60
CA LEU A 134 3.66 6.21 -21.14
C LEU A 134 3.43 5.55 -19.78
N ARG A 135 3.99 4.38 -19.58
CA ARG A 135 3.91 3.63 -18.33
C ARG A 135 5.31 3.28 -17.83
N ARG A 136 5.57 3.54 -16.58
CA ARG A 136 6.74 3.01 -15.86
C ARG A 136 6.27 2.12 -14.73
N PRO A 137 6.53 0.81 -14.79
CA PRO A 137 6.18 -0.06 -13.69
C PRO A 137 7.09 0.21 -12.50
N VAL A 138 6.48 0.36 -11.33
CA VAL A 138 7.15 0.50 -10.04
C VAL A 138 6.57 -0.54 -9.12
N GLU A 139 7.43 -1.19 -8.36
CA GLU A 139 7.05 -2.17 -7.36
C GLU A 139 7.63 -1.77 -6.01
N ALA A 140 6.82 -1.82 -4.96
CA ALA A 140 7.23 -1.54 -3.60
C ALA A 140 6.86 -2.70 -2.69
N VAL A 141 7.80 -3.13 -1.87
CA VAL A 141 7.61 -4.22 -0.91
C VAL A 141 7.58 -3.64 0.50
N CYS A 142 6.50 -3.88 1.21
CA CYS A 142 6.30 -3.45 2.58
C CYS A 142 6.16 -4.65 3.51
N ALA A 143 6.73 -4.55 4.70
CA ALA A 143 6.46 -5.48 5.78
C ALA A 143 5.37 -4.90 6.68
N ALA A 144 4.48 -5.76 7.15
CA ALA A 144 3.41 -5.39 8.06
C ALA A 144 3.03 -6.55 8.97
N TRP A 145 2.25 -6.26 9.99
CA TRP A 145 1.64 -7.26 10.85
C TRP A 145 0.14 -7.34 10.53
N LEU A 146 -0.33 -8.49 10.13
CA LEU A 146 -1.76 -8.76 9.97
C LEU A 146 -2.28 -9.38 11.26
N CYS A 147 -2.96 -8.58 12.06
CA CYS A 147 -3.58 -9.03 13.29
C CYS A 147 -5.04 -9.37 13.03
N ALA A 148 -5.52 -10.46 13.58
CA ALA A 148 -6.93 -10.76 13.55
C ALA A 148 -7.67 -9.85 14.53
N ALA A 149 -8.67 -9.12 14.03
CA ALA A 149 -9.64 -8.45 14.87
C ALA A 149 -10.78 -9.42 15.16
N ALA A 150 -11.12 -9.59 16.42
CA ALA A 150 -12.21 -10.45 16.86
C ALA A 150 -13.31 -9.62 17.52
N ASP A 151 -14.54 -10.07 17.38
CA ASP A 151 -15.66 -9.52 18.15
C ASP A 151 -15.61 -10.01 19.62
N ALA A 152 -16.53 -9.52 20.46
CA ALA A 152 -16.61 -9.89 21.86
C ALA A 152 -16.89 -11.40 22.09
N GLY A 153 -17.35 -12.12 21.07
CA GLY A 153 -17.56 -13.57 21.08
C GLY A 153 -16.38 -14.38 20.54
N GLY A 154 -15.28 -13.72 20.16
CA GLY A 154 -14.11 -14.37 19.59
C GLY A 154 -14.22 -14.69 18.08
N GLY A 155 -15.28 -14.25 17.41
CA GLY A 155 -15.45 -14.42 15.98
C GLY A 155 -14.55 -13.45 15.17
N PHE A 156 -13.98 -13.94 14.07
CA PHE A 156 -13.18 -13.11 13.18
C PHE A 156 -14.03 -12.04 12.50
N VAL A 157 -13.62 -10.79 12.60
CA VAL A 157 -14.30 -9.64 11.99
C VAL A 157 -13.51 -9.08 10.82
N ASP A 158 -12.20 -8.84 10.99
CA ASP A 158 -11.36 -8.22 9.97
C ASP A 158 -9.87 -8.33 10.32
N PHE A 159 -9.02 -7.89 9.37
CA PHE A 159 -7.59 -7.73 9.61
C PHE A 159 -7.26 -6.32 10.08
N GLU A 160 -6.38 -6.21 11.04
CA GLU A 160 -5.70 -4.95 11.38
C GLU A 160 -4.27 -4.98 10.87
N LEU A 161 -3.87 -3.92 10.16
CA LEU A 161 -2.49 -3.65 9.86
C LEU A 161 -1.83 -2.93 11.03
N ARG A 162 -0.69 -3.43 11.44
CA ARG A 162 0.12 -2.76 12.45
C ARG A 162 1.56 -2.68 11.99
N GLY A 163 2.17 -1.55 12.26
CA GLY A 163 3.61 -1.36 12.16
C GLY A 163 4.36 -2.16 13.22
N VAL A 164 5.63 -1.87 13.35
CA VAL A 164 6.52 -2.54 14.31
C VAL A 164 5.87 -2.58 15.70
N LEU A 165 5.67 -3.79 16.20
CA LEU A 165 5.35 -3.98 17.61
C LEU A 165 6.59 -3.54 18.40
N LYS A 166 6.53 -2.37 19.01
CA LYS A 166 7.53 -1.99 19.99
C LYS A 166 7.37 -2.93 21.19
N THR A 167 8.36 -3.77 21.38
CA THR A 167 8.53 -4.51 22.64
C THR A 167 8.80 -3.54 23.77
#